data_81fbdbca9419b27a8d5f9ecd9bf1ddbc
#
_entry.id   81fbdbca9419b27a8d5f9ecd9bf1ddbc
#
_cell.length_a   1.000
_cell.length_b   1.000
_cell.length_c   1.000
_cell.angle_alpha   90.00
_cell.angle_beta   90.00
_cell.angle_gamma   90.00
#
_symmetry.space_group_name_H-M   'P 1'
#
loop_
_entity.id
_entity.type
_entity.pdbx_description
1 polymer ?
#
loop_
_entity_poly.entity_id
_entity_poly.type
_entity_poly.pdbx_seq_one_letter_code
_entity_poly.pdbx_strand_id
1 'polypeptide(L)'
;MGREFRAAGAATDVTMRKVPLTESLRIIGRGTRNWVSDRPLVVSFEVTDACTCFCKHCDHGGPRDESRNLRPSDFPRYMEALRPCVVQVSGGEPLMRPDLTEIVRNIQSGNGLPYTILVSNWSLMTEQRYLELREAGIDQFSVSLDFPDDRHDDFRVHPGLYAHLEGLIPKLAALGHDDIVLNSCITSENVGEINAIADTARAWGVNLCYSAYSARRTGCRDYLLNSPEQLDMLNRGFDRVEQRRDETNWIVNAPSTLAATRRYFEHASAPGCKAGLRFLVVTADGALQPCSMQFGKYKLEDRARMVEEFTRHNKCDECYVSIRSYLDKTFPQLLSENVREFLAVKGR
;
A
#
# COMPACT_ATOMS: atom_id res chain seq x y z
N MET A 1 -29.90 -25.72 19.47
CA MET A 1 -29.76 -26.43 18.17
C MET A 1 -28.50 -25.91 17.52
N GLY A 2 -27.37 -26.60 17.71
CA GLY A 2 -26.08 -26.22 17.16
C GLY A 2 -26.06 -26.43 15.66
N ARG A 3 -25.67 -25.41 14.92
CA ARG A 3 -25.29 -25.54 13.52
C ARG A 3 -23.78 -25.87 13.49
N GLU A 4 -23.47 -27.10 13.21
CA GLU A 4 -22.13 -27.53 12.83
C GLU A 4 -21.73 -26.79 11.55
N PHE A 5 -20.72 -25.92 11.64
CA PHE A 5 -20.00 -25.40 10.49
C PHE A 5 -19.20 -26.56 9.87
N ARG A 6 -19.67 -27.11 8.76
CA ARG A 6 -18.87 -27.97 7.92
C ARG A 6 -17.70 -27.15 7.39
N ALA A 7 -16.49 -27.53 7.77
CA ALA A 7 -15.27 -27.08 7.11
C ALA A 7 -15.35 -27.45 5.62
N ALA A 8 -15.53 -26.45 4.78
CA ALA A 8 -15.51 -26.60 3.34
C ALA A 8 -14.10 -26.30 2.82
N GLY A 9 -13.55 -27.25 2.07
CA GLY A 9 -12.56 -26.98 1.06
C GLY A 9 -11.11 -26.89 1.55
N ALA A 10 -10.26 -27.70 0.92
CA ALA A 10 -8.81 -27.61 1.00
C ALA A 10 -8.36 -26.15 0.86
N ALA A 11 -7.52 -25.68 1.80
CA ALA A 11 -6.86 -24.40 1.71
C ALA A 11 -6.14 -24.32 0.35
N THR A 12 -6.65 -23.50 -0.56
CA THR A 12 -5.94 -23.16 -1.78
C THR A 12 -4.62 -22.49 -1.34
N ASP A 13 -3.53 -23.00 -1.89
CA ASP A 13 -2.19 -22.50 -1.59
C ASP A 13 -2.11 -21.05 -2.12
N VAL A 14 -2.31 -20.07 -1.23
CA VAL A 14 -2.30 -18.64 -1.58
C VAL A 14 -0.85 -18.27 -1.87
N THR A 15 -0.56 -17.98 -3.12
CA THR A 15 0.76 -17.54 -3.57
C THR A 15 0.63 -16.13 -4.16
N MET A 16 1.63 -15.27 -3.92
CA MET A 16 1.65 -13.95 -4.59
C MET A 16 1.65 -14.09 -6.10
N ARG A 17 0.99 -13.15 -6.81
CA ARG A 17 0.99 -13.09 -8.27
C ARG A 17 2.40 -13.31 -8.83
N LYS A 18 2.54 -14.29 -9.70
CA LYS A 18 3.80 -14.57 -10.38
C LYS A 18 4.07 -13.50 -11.43
N VAL A 19 4.93 -12.54 -11.11
CA VAL A 19 5.43 -11.57 -12.10
C VAL A 19 6.31 -12.32 -13.10
N PRO A 20 6.05 -12.24 -14.43
CA PRO A 20 6.87 -12.90 -15.44
C PRO A 20 8.34 -12.49 -15.33
N LEU A 21 9.27 -13.43 -15.61
CA LEU A 21 10.71 -13.16 -15.54
C LEU A 21 11.13 -11.92 -16.35
N THR A 22 10.57 -11.77 -17.54
CA THR A 22 10.84 -10.62 -18.42
C THR A 22 10.40 -9.29 -17.80
N GLU A 23 9.29 -9.28 -17.10
CA GLU A 23 8.77 -8.11 -16.38
C GLU A 23 9.63 -7.82 -15.15
N SER A 24 9.97 -8.84 -14.36
CA SER A 24 10.89 -8.72 -13.22
C SER A 24 12.24 -8.13 -13.63
N LEU A 25 12.81 -8.58 -14.73
CA LEU A 25 14.06 -8.05 -15.26
C LEU A 25 13.93 -6.58 -15.71
N ARG A 26 12.78 -6.19 -16.29
CA ARG A 26 12.50 -4.79 -16.65
C ARG A 26 12.37 -3.90 -15.41
N ILE A 27 11.65 -4.38 -14.37
CA ILE A 27 11.52 -3.66 -13.10
C ILE A 27 12.91 -3.46 -12.46
N ILE A 28 13.73 -4.52 -12.38
CA ILE A 28 15.09 -4.46 -11.82
C ILE A 28 15.95 -3.51 -12.64
N GLY A 29 15.95 -3.60 -13.96
CA GLY A 29 16.74 -2.75 -14.84
C GLY A 29 16.35 -1.27 -14.72
N ARG A 30 15.04 -0.97 -14.67
CA ARG A 30 14.56 0.39 -14.43
C ARG A 30 14.90 0.86 -13.01
N GLY A 31 14.73 0.00 -12.00
CA GLY A 31 15.06 0.31 -10.62
C GLY A 31 16.53 0.67 -10.44
N THR A 32 17.44 -0.12 -11.02
CA THR A 32 18.87 0.17 -11.03
C THR A 32 19.17 1.52 -11.69
N ARG A 33 18.60 1.76 -12.87
CA ARG A 33 18.78 3.04 -13.59
C ARG A 33 18.26 4.22 -12.76
N ASN A 34 17.08 4.11 -12.18
CA ASN A 34 16.50 5.16 -11.36
C ASN A 34 17.30 5.41 -10.10
N TRP A 35 17.84 4.34 -9.49
CA TRP A 35 18.71 4.47 -8.32
C TRP A 35 19.97 5.29 -8.62
N VAL A 36 20.64 4.99 -9.73
CA VAL A 36 21.90 5.68 -10.13
C VAL A 36 21.64 7.10 -10.61
N SER A 37 20.48 7.34 -11.25
CA SER A 37 20.14 8.66 -11.83
C SER A 37 19.27 9.54 -10.92
N ASP A 38 19.16 9.19 -9.63
CA ASP A 38 18.36 9.92 -8.63
C ASP A 38 16.90 10.17 -9.05
N ARG A 39 16.31 9.20 -9.75
CA ARG A 39 14.87 9.18 -10.08
C ARG A 39 14.08 8.42 -9.02
N PRO A 40 12.77 8.73 -8.87
CA PRO A 40 11.93 7.99 -7.93
C PRO A 40 11.77 6.54 -8.37
N LEU A 41 11.76 5.62 -7.40
CA LEU A 41 11.39 4.23 -7.61
C LEU A 41 9.88 4.06 -7.56
N VAL A 42 9.24 4.78 -6.64
CA VAL A 42 7.78 4.76 -6.44
C VAL A 42 7.22 6.17 -6.56
N VAL A 43 6.11 6.29 -7.27
CA VAL A 43 5.29 7.51 -7.32
C VAL A 43 3.88 7.15 -6.88
N SER A 44 3.36 7.85 -5.87
CA SER A 44 1.95 7.76 -5.49
C SER A 44 1.17 8.90 -6.14
N PHE A 45 0.17 8.58 -6.93
CA PHE A 45 -0.81 9.54 -7.42
C PHE A 45 -2.01 9.55 -6.48
N GLU A 46 -2.21 10.65 -5.76
CA GLU A 46 -3.45 10.92 -5.04
C GLU A 46 -4.44 11.49 -6.06
N VAL A 47 -5.23 10.62 -6.70
CA VAL A 47 -6.07 11.02 -7.85
C VAL A 47 -7.31 11.82 -7.45
N THR A 48 -7.67 11.81 -6.17
CA THR A 48 -8.75 12.58 -5.58
C THR A 48 -8.51 12.78 -4.08
N ASP A 49 -9.01 13.88 -3.52
CA ASP A 49 -9.06 14.10 -2.06
C ASP A 49 -10.41 13.69 -1.45
N ALA A 50 -11.43 13.41 -2.28
CA ALA A 50 -12.72 12.92 -1.83
C ALA A 50 -12.64 11.46 -1.37
N CYS A 51 -13.39 11.09 -0.33
CA CYS A 51 -13.42 9.74 0.22
C CYS A 51 -14.83 9.38 0.71
N THR A 52 -15.19 8.12 0.56
CA THR A 52 -16.45 7.54 1.09
C THR A 52 -16.39 7.31 2.60
N CYS A 53 -15.20 7.19 3.18
CA CYS A 53 -14.98 6.92 4.59
C CYS A 53 -14.54 8.18 5.36
N PHE A 54 -14.79 8.21 6.67
CA PHE A 54 -14.33 9.24 7.60
C PHE A 54 -13.44 8.61 8.68
N CYS A 55 -12.43 7.86 8.24
CA CYS A 55 -11.58 7.04 9.11
C CYS A 55 -10.99 7.84 10.27
N LYS A 56 -11.03 7.29 11.49
CA LYS A 56 -10.53 7.93 12.72
C LYS A 56 -9.04 8.30 12.65
N HIS A 57 -8.27 7.59 11.85
CA HIS A 57 -6.81 7.75 11.69
C HIS A 57 -6.38 8.52 10.44
N CYS A 58 -7.31 9.13 9.71
CA CYS A 58 -7.09 9.80 8.43
C CYS A 58 -7.74 11.18 8.39
N ASP A 59 -7.19 12.12 7.63
CA ASP A 59 -7.70 13.48 7.44
C ASP A 59 -8.50 13.65 6.14
N HIS A 60 -8.60 12.61 5.32
CA HIS A 60 -9.55 12.56 4.21
C HIS A 60 -10.95 12.27 4.75
N GLY A 61 -11.94 12.49 3.93
CA GLY A 61 -13.33 12.18 4.25
C GLY A 61 -14.29 13.14 3.56
N GLY A 62 -15.43 12.59 3.11
CA GLY A 62 -16.47 13.34 2.44
C GLY A 62 -16.10 13.86 1.04
N PRO A 63 -17.04 14.59 0.42
CA PRO A 63 -16.82 15.21 -0.87
C PRO A 63 -15.79 16.33 -0.79
N ARG A 64 -15.08 16.56 -1.89
CA ARG A 64 -14.12 17.65 -2.07
C ARG A 64 -14.38 18.36 -3.40
N ASP A 65 -13.85 19.57 -3.55
CA ASP A 65 -13.83 20.25 -4.84
C ASP A 65 -12.80 19.57 -5.75
N GLU A 66 -13.27 18.91 -6.79
CA GLU A 66 -12.46 18.17 -7.75
C GLU A 66 -12.20 18.93 -9.06
N SER A 67 -12.64 20.19 -9.15
CA SER A 67 -12.54 21.01 -10.37
C SER A 67 -11.09 21.20 -10.86
N ARG A 68 -10.12 21.04 -9.96
CA ARG A 68 -8.68 21.20 -10.24
C ARG A 68 -7.95 19.86 -10.35
N ASN A 69 -8.64 18.75 -10.23
CA ASN A 69 -8.00 17.44 -10.33
C ASN A 69 -7.43 17.21 -11.74
N LEU A 70 -6.29 16.50 -11.76
CA LEU A 70 -5.69 16.06 -13.03
C LEU A 70 -6.71 15.27 -13.85
N ARG A 71 -6.77 15.56 -15.14
CA ARG A 71 -7.51 14.78 -16.13
C ARG A 71 -6.71 13.55 -16.53
N PRO A 72 -7.35 12.49 -17.01
CA PRO A 72 -6.62 11.30 -17.49
C PRO A 72 -5.49 11.62 -18.47
N SER A 73 -5.70 12.58 -19.38
CA SER A 73 -4.71 13.02 -20.37
C SER A 73 -3.46 13.70 -19.79
N ASP A 74 -3.48 14.09 -18.50
CA ASP A 74 -2.35 14.75 -17.85
C ASP A 74 -1.31 13.76 -17.32
N PHE A 75 -1.69 12.51 -17.05
CA PHE A 75 -0.82 11.51 -16.41
C PHE A 75 0.42 11.12 -17.25
N PRO A 76 0.34 10.98 -18.59
CA PRO A 76 1.50 10.61 -19.40
C PRO A 76 2.70 11.53 -19.21
N ARG A 77 2.51 12.85 -19.02
CA ARG A 77 3.62 13.79 -18.79
C ARG A 77 4.38 13.50 -17.49
N TYR A 78 3.68 13.07 -16.43
CA TYR A 78 4.32 12.67 -15.17
C TYR A 78 5.06 11.36 -15.34
N MET A 79 4.48 10.42 -16.09
CA MET A 79 5.10 9.13 -16.36
C MET A 79 6.37 9.28 -17.21
N GLU A 80 6.37 10.18 -18.18
CA GLU A 80 7.55 10.49 -18.97
C GLU A 80 8.66 11.16 -18.15
N ALA A 81 8.30 12.14 -17.31
CA ALA A 81 9.25 12.89 -16.52
C ALA A 81 9.84 12.06 -15.37
N LEU A 82 9.00 11.30 -14.63
CA LEU A 82 9.39 10.61 -13.40
C LEU A 82 9.87 9.18 -13.65
N ARG A 83 9.30 8.46 -14.60
CA ARG A 83 9.61 7.07 -15.00
C ARG A 83 9.72 6.11 -13.82
N PRO A 84 8.74 6.05 -12.92
CA PRO A 84 8.82 5.17 -11.75
C PRO A 84 8.84 3.69 -12.14
N CYS A 85 9.29 2.83 -11.20
CA CYS A 85 9.14 1.37 -11.33
C CYS A 85 7.78 0.92 -10.85
N VAL A 86 7.28 1.57 -9.80
CA VAL A 86 5.99 1.30 -9.17
C VAL A 86 5.18 2.58 -9.12
N VAL A 87 3.91 2.47 -9.43
CA VAL A 87 2.91 3.52 -9.22
C VAL A 87 1.90 3.04 -8.20
N GLN A 88 1.60 3.87 -7.20
CA GLN A 88 0.42 3.72 -6.37
C GLN A 88 -0.65 4.70 -6.83
N VAL A 89 -1.82 4.21 -7.15
CA VAL A 89 -3.02 5.01 -7.40
C VAL A 89 -3.80 5.04 -6.10
N SER A 90 -3.88 6.19 -5.48
CA SER A 90 -4.42 6.41 -4.14
C SER A 90 -5.14 7.77 -4.04
N GLY A 91 -5.27 8.30 -2.84
CA GLY A 91 -5.87 9.60 -2.54
C GLY A 91 -6.78 9.49 -1.34
N GLY A 92 -7.97 10.09 -1.39
CA GLY A 92 -9.09 9.73 -0.53
C GLY A 92 -9.57 8.32 -0.90
N GLU A 93 -10.56 8.21 -1.79
CA GLU A 93 -10.99 6.91 -2.35
C GLU A 93 -10.96 6.98 -3.89
N PRO A 94 -9.99 6.33 -4.55
CA PRO A 94 -9.83 6.39 -6.00
C PRO A 94 -11.06 5.90 -6.78
N LEU A 95 -11.83 4.95 -6.21
CA LEU A 95 -13.03 4.42 -6.86
C LEU A 95 -14.17 5.45 -6.99
N MET A 96 -14.08 6.59 -6.31
CA MET A 96 -14.98 7.73 -6.53
C MET A 96 -14.74 8.42 -7.88
N ARG A 97 -13.57 8.23 -8.51
CA ARG A 97 -13.28 8.78 -9.83
C ARG A 97 -13.96 7.95 -10.93
N PRO A 98 -14.92 8.53 -11.67
CA PRO A 98 -15.58 7.80 -12.76
C PRO A 98 -14.64 7.48 -13.92
N ASP A 99 -13.59 8.28 -14.11
CA ASP A 99 -12.56 8.16 -15.14
C ASP A 99 -11.31 7.37 -14.68
N LEU A 100 -11.36 6.69 -13.52
CA LEU A 100 -10.23 5.94 -12.95
C LEU A 100 -9.63 4.92 -13.94
N THR A 101 -10.48 4.23 -14.69
CA THR A 101 -10.03 3.24 -15.69
C THR A 101 -9.18 3.89 -16.79
N GLU A 102 -9.56 5.09 -17.22
CA GLU A 102 -8.79 5.86 -18.21
C GLU A 102 -7.49 6.38 -17.60
N ILE A 103 -7.50 6.86 -16.35
CA ILE A 103 -6.29 7.24 -15.61
C ILE A 103 -5.30 6.07 -15.59
N VAL A 104 -5.75 4.87 -15.21
CA VAL A 104 -4.90 3.68 -15.13
C VAL A 104 -4.29 3.35 -16.50
N ARG A 105 -5.08 3.39 -17.57
CA ARG A 105 -4.57 3.16 -18.94
C ARG A 105 -3.50 4.18 -19.33
N ASN A 106 -3.67 5.43 -18.96
CA ASN A 106 -2.70 6.51 -19.26
C ASN A 106 -1.41 6.44 -18.41
N ILE A 107 -1.45 5.74 -17.29
CA ILE A 107 -0.26 5.44 -16.47
C ILE A 107 0.56 4.32 -17.10
N GLN A 108 -0.09 3.34 -17.75
CA GLN A 108 0.58 2.17 -18.32
C GLN A 108 1.34 2.49 -19.60
N SER A 109 2.54 1.92 -19.72
CA SER A 109 3.37 2.07 -20.94
C SER A 109 3.25 0.90 -21.92
N GLY A 110 2.41 -0.08 -21.60
CA GLY A 110 2.18 -1.27 -22.45
C GLY A 110 3.32 -2.30 -22.47
N ASN A 111 4.36 -2.14 -21.65
CA ASN A 111 5.51 -3.04 -21.57
C ASN A 111 5.74 -3.68 -20.19
N GLY A 112 4.69 -3.77 -19.36
CA GLY A 112 4.74 -4.28 -17.99
C GLY A 112 5.35 -3.30 -16.98
N LEU A 113 5.43 -2.02 -17.32
CA LEU A 113 5.88 -0.95 -16.44
C LEU A 113 4.98 0.28 -16.57
N PRO A 114 4.74 0.97 -15.44
CA PRO A 114 5.13 0.62 -14.07
C PRO A 114 4.31 -0.55 -13.54
N TYR A 115 4.77 -1.22 -12.48
CA TYR A 115 3.92 -2.06 -11.64
C TYR A 115 2.92 -1.16 -10.91
N THR A 116 1.63 -1.35 -11.14
CA THR A 116 0.60 -0.41 -10.67
C THR A 116 -0.25 -1.01 -9.57
N ILE A 117 -0.28 -0.32 -8.42
CA ILE A 117 -1.02 -0.72 -7.21
C ILE A 117 -2.19 0.24 -7.03
N LEU A 118 -3.41 -0.28 -6.93
CA LEU A 118 -4.56 0.50 -6.48
C LEU A 118 -4.69 0.37 -4.96
N VAL A 119 -4.63 1.49 -4.24
CA VAL A 119 -4.84 1.56 -2.78
C VAL A 119 -6.24 2.12 -2.52
N SER A 120 -7.12 1.34 -1.92
CA SER A 120 -8.53 1.67 -1.80
C SER A 120 -9.18 1.03 -0.55
N ASN A 121 -10.23 1.65 -0.04
CA ASN A 121 -11.06 1.05 1.02
C ASN A 121 -12.09 0.03 0.47
N TRP A 122 -12.27 -0.02 -0.84
CA TRP A 122 -13.16 -0.91 -1.57
C TRP A 122 -14.67 -0.74 -1.30
N SER A 123 -15.11 0.30 -0.63
CA SER A 123 -16.55 0.53 -0.38
C SER A 123 -17.39 0.61 -1.66
N LEU A 124 -16.77 0.97 -2.79
CA LEU A 124 -17.40 1.07 -4.11
C LEU A 124 -16.94 -0.04 -5.08
N MET A 125 -16.17 -1.04 -4.61
CA MET A 125 -15.70 -2.11 -5.48
C MET A 125 -16.84 -3.08 -5.80
N THR A 126 -16.87 -3.52 -7.04
CA THR A 126 -17.72 -4.61 -7.54
C THR A 126 -16.85 -5.58 -8.34
N GLU A 127 -17.34 -6.80 -8.60
CA GLU A 127 -16.64 -7.75 -9.45
C GLU A 127 -16.36 -7.18 -10.84
N GLN A 128 -17.35 -6.54 -11.47
CA GLN A 128 -17.18 -5.89 -12.76
C GLN A 128 -16.07 -4.82 -12.71
N ARG A 129 -16.09 -3.94 -11.69
CA ARG A 129 -15.11 -2.87 -11.54
C ARG A 129 -13.70 -3.39 -11.30
N TYR A 130 -13.57 -4.49 -10.54
CA TYR A 130 -12.31 -5.18 -10.33
C TYR A 130 -11.71 -5.68 -11.66
N LEU A 131 -12.52 -6.39 -12.47
CA LEU A 131 -12.08 -6.92 -13.76
C LEU A 131 -11.72 -5.80 -14.75
N GLU A 132 -12.53 -4.73 -14.82
CA GLU A 132 -12.23 -3.55 -15.67
C GLU A 132 -10.91 -2.88 -15.30
N LEU A 133 -10.64 -2.68 -14.01
CA LEU A 133 -9.39 -2.04 -13.54
C LEU A 133 -8.19 -2.95 -13.74
N ARG A 134 -8.37 -4.25 -13.57
CA ARG A 134 -7.35 -5.24 -13.84
C ARG A 134 -6.98 -5.28 -15.32
N GLU A 135 -7.96 -5.27 -16.21
CA GLU A 135 -7.74 -5.16 -17.67
C GLU A 135 -7.08 -3.84 -18.06
N ALA A 136 -7.41 -2.75 -17.37
CA ALA A 136 -6.78 -1.45 -17.59
C ALA A 136 -5.30 -1.41 -17.19
N GLY A 137 -4.83 -2.34 -16.35
CA GLY A 137 -3.42 -2.48 -15.98
C GLY A 137 -3.13 -2.31 -14.48
N ILE A 138 -4.09 -2.51 -13.61
CA ILE A 138 -3.80 -2.68 -12.18
C ILE A 138 -3.20 -4.06 -11.96
N ASP A 139 -2.01 -4.08 -11.37
CA ASP A 139 -1.25 -5.30 -11.06
C ASP A 139 -1.53 -5.82 -9.66
N GLN A 140 -1.88 -4.92 -8.73
CA GLN A 140 -2.17 -5.27 -7.35
C GLN A 140 -3.27 -4.37 -6.78
N PHE A 141 -4.18 -4.97 -6.04
CA PHE A 141 -5.23 -4.29 -5.29
C PHE A 141 -4.88 -4.33 -3.81
N SER A 142 -4.47 -3.18 -3.25
CA SER A 142 -4.19 -3.02 -1.83
C SER A 142 -5.47 -2.55 -1.13
N VAL A 143 -6.09 -3.45 -0.37
CA VAL A 143 -7.39 -3.26 0.27
C VAL A 143 -7.22 -2.99 1.74
N SER A 144 -7.81 -1.92 2.22
CA SER A 144 -7.73 -1.57 3.63
C SER A 144 -8.56 -2.52 4.51
N LEU A 145 -7.92 -3.15 5.52
CA LEU A 145 -8.61 -3.91 6.56
C LEU A 145 -7.88 -3.74 7.89
N ASP A 146 -8.49 -3.05 8.86
CA ASP A 146 -7.87 -2.76 10.15
C ASP A 146 -8.41 -3.59 11.32
N PHE A 147 -9.58 -4.22 11.15
CA PHE A 147 -10.19 -5.16 12.11
C PHE A 147 -10.77 -6.36 11.37
N PRO A 148 -10.78 -7.55 12.00
CA PRO A 148 -11.26 -8.79 11.39
C PRO A 148 -12.79 -8.98 11.52
N ASP A 149 -13.54 -7.92 11.85
CA ASP A 149 -14.97 -7.91 12.11
C ASP A 149 -15.58 -6.51 11.92
N ASP A 150 -16.83 -6.29 12.35
CA ASP A 150 -17.60 -5.06 12.22
C ASP A 150 -16.99 -3.84 12.94
N ARG A 151 -16.02 -4.02 13.84
CA ARG A 151 -15.21 -2.92 14.38
C ARG A 151 -14.47 -2.15 13.25
N HIS A 152 -14.26 -2.79 12.10
CA HIS A 152 -13.73 -2.14 10.92
C HIS A 152 -14.63 -1.00 10.42
N ASP A 153 -15.95 -1.19 10.47
CA ASP A 153 -16.94 -0.17 10.10
C ASP A 153 -16.86 1.05 11.02
N ASP A 154 -16.74 0.81 12.32
CA ASP A 154 -16.63 1.87 13.34
C ASP A 154 -15.31 2.65 13.19
N PHE A 155 -14.21 1.96 12.87
CA PHE A 155 -12.90 2.57 12.71
C PHE A 155 -12.81 3.38 11.40
N ARG A 156 -13.44 2.90 10.33
CA ARG A 156 -13.52 3.57 9.04
C ARG A 156 -14.69 4.55 8.93
N VAL A 157 -15.59 4.57 9.93
CA VAL A 157 -16.83 5.36 9.95
C VAL A 157 -17.62 5.13 8.66
N HIS A 158 -17.82 3.84 8.32
CA HIS A 158 -18.54 3.41 7.12
C HIS A 158 -19.34 2.14 7.40
N PRO A 159 -20.61 2.26 7.79
CA PRO A 159 -21.44 1.10 8.13
C PRO A 159 -21.59 0.10 6.98
N GLY A 160 -21.42 -1.20 7.27
CA GLY A 160 -21.55 -2.30 6.32
C GLY A 160 -20.32 -2.55 5.44
N LEU A 161 -19.22 -1.81 5.64
CA LEU A 161 -18.01 -1.98 4.87
C LEU A 161 -17.40 -3.38 5.07
N TYR A 162 -17.29 -3.84 6.34
CA TYR A 162 -16.75 -5.17 6.62
C TYR A 162 -17.55 -6.28 5.95
N ALA A 163 -18.88 -6.26 6.09
CA ALA A 163 -19.75 -7.24 5.45
C ALA A 163 -19.66 -7.23 3.91
N HIS A 164 -19.45 -6.05 3.32
CA HIS A 164 -19.20 -5.91 1.89
C HIS A 164 -17.89 -6.58 1.48
N LEU A 165 -16.80 -6.32 2.20
CA LEU A 165 -15.48 -6.92 1.95
C LEU A 165 -15.50 -8.43 2.12
N GLU A 166 -16.09 -8.93 3.22
CA GLU A 166 -16.25 -10.36 3.52
C GLU A 166 -17.04 -11.09 2.43
N GLY A 167 -18.08 -10.44 1.90
CA GLY A 167 -18.90 -11.00 0.83
C GLY A 167 -18.26 -10.97 -0.56
N LEU A 168 -17.36 -10.03 -0.83
CA LEU A 168 -16.77 -9.80 -2.15
C LEU A 168 -15.38 -10.44 -2.31
N ILE A 169 -14.47 -10.20 -1.36
CA ILE A 169 -13.05 -10.58 -1.50
C ILE A 169 -12.86 -12.09 -1.75
N PRO A 170 -13.49 -13.01 -1.00
CA PRO A 170 -13.34 -14.45 -1.27
C PRO A 170 -13.81 -14.87 -2.67
N LYS A 171 -14.86 -14.21 -3.20
CA LYS A 171 -15.35 -14.47 -4.55
C LYS A 171 -14.32 -14.07 -5.61
N LEU A 172 -13.70 -12.90 -5.44
CA LEU A 172 -12.66 -12.41 -6.35
C LEU A 172 -11.37 -13.23 -6.23
N ALA A 173 -10.99 -13.63 -5.01
CA ALA A 173 -9.86 -14.51 -4.79
C ALA A 173 -10.02 -15.86 -5.49
N ALA A 174 -11.25 -16.40 -5.51
CA ALA A 174 -11.58 -17.65 -6.22
C ALA A 174 -11.41 -17.56 -7.75
N LEU A 175 -11.26 -16.36 -8.33
CA LEU A 175 -10.88 -16.18 -9.73
C LEU A 175 -9.41 -16.56 -10.01
N GLY A 176 -8.58 -16.71 -8.96
CA GLY A 176 -7.20 -17.20 -9.05
C GLY A 176 -6.19 -16.19 -9.59
N HIS A 177 -6.45 -14.88 -9.43
CA HIS A 177 -5.53 -13.84 -9.92
C HIS A 177 -4.38 -13.51 -8.97
N ASP A 178 -4.49 -13.87 -7.69
CA ASP A 178 -3.49 -13.66 -6.62
C ASP A 178 -2.97 -12.21 -6.48
N ASP A 179 -3.79 -11.24 -6.84
CA ASP A 179 -3.43 -9.83 -6.91
C ASP A 179 -4.06 -8.95 -5.81
N ILE A 180 -4.83 -9.57 -4.90
CA ILE A 180 -5.45 -8.87 -3.76
C ILE A 180 -4.55 -8.98 -2.53
N VAL A 181 -4.25 -7.82 -1.93
CA VAL A 181 -3.45 -7.71 -0.70
C VAL A 181 -4.24 -6.90 0.32
N LEU A 182 -4.61 -7.50 1.44
CA LEU A 182 -5.12 -6.73 2.57
C LEU A 182 -3.99 -5.88 3.15
N ASN A 183 -4.27 -4.64 3.47
CA ASN A 183 -3.33 -3.73 4.12
C ASN A 183 -3.92 -3.23 5.44
N SER A 184 -3.31 -3.63 6.56
CA SER A 184 -3.70 -3.17 7.89
C SER A 184 -2.74 -2.10 8.38
N CYS A 185 -3.31 -0.95 8.77
CA CYS A 185 -2.57 0.12 9.43
C CYS A 185 -2.56 -0.16 10.95
N ILE A 186 -1.39 -0.51 11.49
CA ILE A 186 -1.23 -0.81 12.90
C ILE A 186 -1.35 0.46 13.75
N THR A 187 -2.27 0.43 14.70
CA THR A 187 -2.58 1.49 15.64
C THR A 187 -2.68 0.93 17.07
N SER A 188 -2.80 1.80 18.08
CA SER A 188 -3.08 1.42 19.47
C SER A 188 -4.39 0.65 19.63
N GLU A 189 -5.37 0.85 18.72
CA GLU A 189 -6.69 0.20 18.80
C GLU A 189 -6.69 -1.22 18.21
N ASN A 190 -5.80 -1.53 17.25
CA ASN A 190 -5.82 -2.83 16.56
C ASN A 190 -4.53 -3.65 16.68
N VAL A 191 -3.56 -3.22 17.46
CA VAL A 191 -2.30 -3.96 17.63
C VAL A 191 -2.52 -5.38 18.19
N GLY A 192 -3.57 -5.60 18.97
CA GLY A 192 -3.98 -6.92 19.46
C GLY A 192 -4.57 -7.84 18.38
N GLU A 193 -5.02 -7.27 17.27
CA GLU A 193 -5.73 -7.99 16.18
C GLU A 193 -4.82 -8.50 15.06
N ILE A 194 -3.51 -8.27 15.13
CA ILE A 194 -2.54 -8.63 14.08
C ILE A 194 -2.74 -10.07 13.60
N ASN A 195 -2.84 -11.04 14.51
CA ASN A 195 -3.01 -12.44 14.13
C ASN A 195 -4.41 -12.76 13.61
N ALA A 196 -5.46 -12.15 14.15
CA ALA A 196 -6.83 -12.34 13.68
C ALA A 196 -7.03 -11.78 12.27
N ILE A 197 -6.42 -10.63 11.96
CA ILE A 197 -6.38 -10.08 10.59
C ILE A 197 -5.64 -11.04 9.65
N ALA A 198 -4.54 -11.65 10.12
CA ALA A 198 -3.83 -12.65 9.35
C ALA A 198 -4.68 -13.90 9.09
N ASP A 199 -5.44 -14.36 10.09
CA ASP A 199 -6.38 -15.47 9.93
C ASP A 199 -7.49 -15.13 8.91
N THR A 200 -8.00 -13.91 8.95
CA THR A 200 -9.00 -13.41 7.98
C THR A 200 -8.45 -13.41 6.56
N ALA A 201 -7.25 -12.87 6.34
CA ALA A 201 -6.63 -12.86 5.01
C ALA A 201 -6.46 -14.29 4.44
N ARG A 202 -6.02 -15.23 5.28
CA ARG A 202 -5.89 -16.64 4.91
C ARG A 202 -7.24 -17.28 4.61
N ALA A 203 -8.26 -17.00 5.43
CA ALA A 203 -9.61 -17.53 5.22
C ALA A 203 -10.24 -16.99 3.93
N TRP A 204 -9.94 -15.75 3.55
CA TRP A 204 -10.40 -15.14 2.31
C TRP A 204 -9.57 -15.50 1.08
N GLY A 205 -8.44 -16.21 1.26
CA GLY A 205 -7.57 -16.66 0.17
C GLY A 205 -6.78 -15.53 -0.48
N VAL A 206 -6.36 -14.52 0.28
CA VAL A 206 -5.65 -13.33 -0.21
C VAL A 206 -4.37 -13.05 0.58
N ASN A 207 -3.51 -12.21 0.00
CA ASN A 207 -2.27 -11.78 0.63
C ASN A 207 -2.50 -10.69 1.69
N LEU A 208 -1.49 -10.46 2.52
CA LEU A 208 -1.56 -9.50 3.62
C LEU A 208 -0.27 -8.69 3.74
N CYS A 209 -0.41 -7.39 4.04
CA CYS A 209 0.69 -6.57 4.52
C CYS A 209 0.26 -5.68 5.69
N TYR A 210 1.24 -5.29 6.51
CA TYR A 210 1.06 -4.36 7.62
C TYR A 210 1.83 -3.08 7.35
N SER A 211 1.27 -1.97 7.79
CA SER A 211 1.90 -0.66 7.77
C SER A 211 1.78 0.01 9.14
N ALA A 212 2.71 0.89 9.47
CA ALA A 212 2.66 1.63 10.72
C ALA A 212 1.84 2.91 10.57
N TYR A 213 1.00 3.20 11.56
CA TYR A 213 0.39 4.51 11.71
C TYR A 213 1.44 5.59 12.00
N SER A 214 1.17 6.82 11.53
CA SER A 214 1.92 8.01 11.89
C SER A 214 0.96 9.16 12.18
N ALA A 215 1.15 9.83 13.30
CA ALA A 215 0.37 10.99 13.69
C ALA A 215 0.71 12.26 12.88
N ARG A 216 1.73 12.21 12.03
CA ARG A 216 2.28 13.40 11.36
C ARG A 216 1.26 14.11 10.46
N ARG A 217 0.37 13.38 9.81
CA ARG A 217 -0.63 13.96 8.91
C ARG A 217 -1.82 14.54 9.67
N THR A 218 -2.33 13.80 10.64
CA THR A 218 -3.55 14.15 11.37
C THR A 218 -3.28 14.96 12.63
N GLY A 219 -2.04 14.90 13.18
CA GLY A 219 -1.70 15.40 14.48
C GLY A 219 -2.22 14.54 15.66
N CYS A 220 -3.06 13.53 15.39
CA CYS A 220 -3.64 12.69 16.42
C CYS A 220 -2.63 11.65 16.92
N ARG A 221 -2.28 11.71 18.20
CA ARG A 221 -1.33 10.79 18.82
C ARG A 221 -1.99 9.59 19.52
N ASP A 222 -3.31 9.60 19.64
CA ASP A 222 -4.07 8.57 20.37
C ASP A 222 -3.97 7.18 19.71
N TYR A 223 -3.70 7.16 18.40
CA TYR A 223 -3.52 5.91 17.62
C TYR A 223 -2.07 5.42 17.57
N LEU A 224 -1.12 6.12 18.19
CA LEU A 224 0.25 5.62 18.34
C LEU A 224 0.30 4.57 19.46
N LEU A 225 1.17 3.58 19.32
CA LEU A 225 1.49 2.68 20.40
C LEU A 225 2.27 3.46 21.46
N ASN A 226 1.78 3.48 22.69
CA ASN A 226 2.30 4.32 23.75
C ASN A 226 2.49 3.60 25.09
N SER A 227 2.24 2.28 25.14
CA SER A 227 2.42 1.49 26.35
C SER A 227 3.30 0.25 26.11
N PRO A 228 4.01 -0.24 27.15
CA PRO A 228 4.78 -1.47 27.09
C PRO A 228 3.93 -2.69 26.69
N GLU A 229 2.67 -2.74 27.13
CA GLU A 229 1.74 -3.82 26.81
C GLU A 229 1.40 -3.86 25.32
N GLN A 230 1.21 -2.69 24.69
CA GLN A 230 0.97 -2.58 23.24
C GLN A 230 2.19 -3.00 22.44
N LEU A 231 3.41 -2.62 22.87
CA LEU A 231 4.66 -3.06 22.25
C LEU A 231 4.86 -4.57 22.39
N ASP A 232 4.49 -5.15 23.53
CA ASP A 232 4.54 -6.60 23.74
C ASP A 232 3.51 -7.33 22.85
N MET A 233 2.28 -6.79 22.68
CA MET A 233 1.29 -7.30 21.73
C MET A 233 1.83 -7.25 20.30
N LEU A 234 2.46 -6.14 19.88
CA LEU A 234 3.09 -6.01 18.57
C LEU A 234 4.15 -7.08 18.36
N ASN A 235 5.04 -7.26 19.34
CA ASN A 235 6.16 -8.20 19.24
C ASN A 235 5.65 -9.63 19.10
N ARG A 236 4.73 -10.06 19.97
CA ARG A 236 4.10 -11.39 19.87
C ARG A 236 3.33 -11.58 18.56
N GLY A 237 2.62 -10.53 18.12
CA GLY A 237 1.91 -10.55 16.84
C GLY A 237 2.87 -10.77 15.67
N PHE A 238 3.93 -10.00 15.62
CA PHE A 238 4.91 -10.10 14.53
C PHE A 238 5.76 -11.37 14.57
N ASP A 239 6.09 -11.92 15.75
CA ASP A 239 6.77 -13.22 15.82
C ASP A 239 5.94 -14.31 15.12
N ARG A 240 4.64 -14.30 15.31
CA ARG A 240 3.74 -15.25 14.66
C ARG A 240 3.53 -14.95 13.18
N VAL A 241 3.53 -13.67 12.79
CA VAL A 241 3.49 -13.25 11.38
C VAL A 241 4.75 -13.70 10.64
N GLU A 242 5.93 -13.54 11.24
CA GLU A 242 7.21 -13.99 10.66
C GLU A 242 7.23 -15.51 10.49
N GLN A 243 6.81 -16.26 11.49
CA GLN A 243 6.68 -17.74 11.39
C GLN A 243 5.75 -18.14 10.23
N ARG A 244 4.56 -17.52 10.14
CA ARG A 244 3.58 -17.81 9.07
C ARG A 244 4.09 -17.43 7.68
N ARG A 245 4.86 -16.34 7.58
CA ARG A 245 5.48 -15.92 6.33
C ARG A 245 6.47 -16.98 5.83
N ASP A 246 7.30 -17.51 6.71
CA ASP A 246 8.29 -18.53 6.36
C ASP A 246 7.63 -19.84 5.89
N GLU A 247 6.45 -20.16 6.44
CA GLU A 247 5.69 -21.36 6.06
C GLU A 247 5.07 -21.25 4.66
N THR A 248 4.53 -20.08 4.27
CA THR A 248 3.59 -19.99 3.13
C THR A 248 3.73 -18.78 2.21
N ASN A 249 4.59 -17.82 2.53
CA ASN A 249 4.95 -16.64 1.69
C ASN A 249 3.77 -15.75 1.20
N TRP A 250 2.63 -15.76 1.90
CA TRP A 250 1.46 -14.92 1.58
C TRP A 250 1.47 -13.56 2.31
N ILE A 251 2.40 -13.37 3.25
CA ILE A 251 2.62 -12.10 3.93
C ILE A 251 3.68 -11.32 3.16
N VAL A 252 3.27 -10.19 2.60
CA VAL A 252 4.07 -9.39 1.65
C VAL A 252 5.22 -8.66 2.32
N ASN A 253 5.09 -8.31 3.63
CA ASN A 253 6.19 -7.64 4.34
C ASN A 253 7.44 -8.50 4.39
N ALA A 254 8.55 -8.00 3.85
CA ALA A 254 9.86 -8.64 4.01
C ALA A 254 10.28 -8.66 5.50
N PRO A 255 11.09 -9.65 5.96
CA PRO A 255 11.57 -9.69 7.34
C PRO A 255 12.27 -8.39 7.78
N SER A 256 13.05 -7.78 6.89
CA SER A 256 13.69 -6.49 7.16
C SER A 256 12.68 -5.36 7.41
N THR A 257 11.54 -5.39 6.71
CA THR A 257 10.45 -4.42 6.87
C THR A 257 9.75 -4.61 8.21
N LEU A 258 9.42 -5.85 8.61
CA LEU A 258 8.83 -6.16 9.92
C LEU A 258 9.76 -5.74 11.05
N ALA A 259 11.05 -6.09 10.97
CA ALA A 259 12.05 -5.70 11.97
C ALA A 259 12.20 -4.16 12.08
N ALA A 260 12.16 -3.44 10.97
CA ALA A 260 12.23 -1.98 10.98
C ALA A 260 10.93 -1.35 11.52
N THR A 261 9.77 -1.96 11.27
CA THR A 261 8.49 -1.54 11.84
C THR A 261 8.47 -1.70 13.35
N ARG A 262 9.00 -2.82 13.90
CA ARG A 262 9.20 -2.99 15.35
C ARG A 262 10.04 -1.85 15.94
N ARG A 263 11.24 -1.62 15.38
CA ARG A 263 12.12 -0.54 15.84
C ARG A 263 11.47 0.83 15.79
N TYR A 264 10.66 1.11 14.76
CA TYR A 264 9.92 2.37 14.69
C TYR A 264 8.96 2.52 15.87
N PHE A 265 8.19 1.50 16.22
CA PHE A 265 7.28 1.57 17.35
C PHE A 265 8.02 1.60 18.69
N GLU A 266 9.12 0.88 18.85
CA GLU A 266 9.96 0.87 20.07
C GLU A 266 10.59 2.23 20.35
N HIS A 267 11.03 2.93 19.31
CA HIS A 267 11.77 4.19 19.45
C HIS A 267 10.96 5.43 19.06
N ALA A 268 9.75 5.26 18.54
CA ALA A 268 8.93 6.30 17.93
C ALA A 268 9.69 7.13 16.88
N SER A 269 10.67 6.52 16.23
CA SER A 269 11.60 7.19 15.30
C SER A 269 12.12 6.24 14.24
N ALA A 270 12.20 6.73 13.00
CA ALA A 270 12.83 6.07 11.87
C ALA A 270 13.65 7.09 11.06
N PRO A 271 14.93 7.32 11.38
CA PRO A 271 15.76 8.29 10.68
C PRO A 271 16.12 7.86 9.25
N GLY A 272 16.62 8.80 8.45
CA GLY A 272 17.17 8.50 7.13
C GLY A 272 16.17 8.45 5.97
N CYS A 273 14.96 8.98 6.16
CA CYS A 273 13.91 9.03 5.15
C CYS A 273 14.37 9.62 3.81
N LYS A 274 14.07 8.94 2.70
CA LYS A 274 14.43 9.32 1.32
C LYS A 274 13.25 9.87 0.51
N ALA A 275 12.23 10.44 1.20
CA ALA A 275 11.11 11.11 0.56
C ALA A 275 11.57 12.21 -0.40
N GLY A 276 10.88 12.39 -1.51
CA GLY A 276 11.25 13.31 -2.60
C GLY A 276 12.28 12.75 -3.57
N LEU A 277 13.14 11.83 -3.12
CA LEU A 277 14.18 11.22 -3.96
C LEU A 277 13.76 9.82 -4.45
N ARG A 278 13.51 8.88 -3.52
CA ARG A 278 13.20 7.47 -3.84
C ARG A 278 11.71 7.22 -3.99
N PHE A 279 10.90 8.03 -3.34
CA PHE A 279 9.46 8.06 -3.52
C PHE A 279 8.97 9.50 -3.38
N LEU A 280 7.85 9.78 -4.01
CA LEU A 280 7.16 11.07 -3.92
C LEU A 280 5.66 10.89 -4.20
N VAL A 281 4.90 11.94 -3.94
CA VAL A 281 3.47 12.00 -4.21
C VAL A 281 3.19 13.04 -5.29
N VAL A 282 2.26 12.74 -6.17
CA VAL A 282 1.59 13.69 -7.06
C VAL A 282 0.18 13.86 -6.51
N THR A 283 -0.14 15.07 -6.06
CA THR A 283 -1.46 15.40 -5.50
C THR A 283 -2.54 15.46 -6.58
N ALA A 284 -3.80 15.45 -6.19
CA ALA A 284 -4.92 15.48 -7.12
C ALA A 284 -4.86 16.69 -8.09
N ASP A 285 -4.37 17.84 -7.62
CA ASP A 285 -4.16 19.07 -8.41
C ASP A 285 -2.82 19.09 -9.18
N GLY A 286 -2.05 17.99 -9.17
CA GLY A 286 -0.83 17.80 -9.96
C GLY A 286 0.44 18.37 -9.33
N ALA A 287 0.41 18.85 -8.10
CA ALA A 287 1.63 19.28 -7.43
C ALA A 287 2.46 18.06 -6.98
N LEU A 288 3.78 18.20 -6.96
CA LEU A 288 4.66 17.23 -6.31
C LEU A 288 4.76 17.53 -4.83
N GLN A 289 4.69 16.49 -4.01
CA GLN A 289 5.03 16.51 -2.58
C GLN A 289 6.11 15.47 -2.31
N PRO A 290 7.04 15.73 -1.37
CA PRO A 290 8.05 14.73 -1.00
C PRO A 290 7.43 13.42 -0.51
N CYS A 291 6.34 13.49 0.25
CA CYS A 291 5.51 12.36 0.68
C CYS A 291 4.12 12.84 1.11
N SER A 292 3.18 11.91 1.32
CA SER A 292 1.82 12.22 1.79
C SER A 292 1.75 12.87 3.19
N MET A 293 2.86 12.85 3.95
CA MET A 293 2.95 13.45 5.29
C MET A 293 3.56 14.87 5.27
N GLN A 294 3.89 15.41 4.10
CA GLN A 294 4.53 16.72 3.92
C GLN A 294 3.72 17.59 2.97
N PHE A 295 3.34 18.78 3.41
CA PHE A 295 2.44 19.66 2.67
C PHE A 295 3.14 20.64 1.71
N GLY A 296 4.46 20.59 1.59
CA GLY A 296 5.19 21.42 0.62
C GLY A 296 4.87 21.02 -0.82
N LYS A 297 4.36 21.96 -1.63
CA LYS A 297 3.95 21.74 -3.02
C LYS A 297 4.98 22.31 -3.99
N TYR A 298 5.38 21.48 -4.97
CA TYR A 298 6.30 21.84 -6.05
C TYR A 298 5.65 21.53 -7.39
N LYS A 299 6.04 22.24 -8.43
CA LYS A 299 5.65 21.88 -9.79
C LYS A 299 6.46 20.68 -10.27
N LEU A 300 5.98 20.00 -11.31
CA LEU A 300 6.69 18.87 -11.91
C LEU A 300 8.11 19.24 -12.35
N GLU A 301 8.27 20.43 -12.95
CA GLU A 301 9.52 20.99 -13.44
C GLU A 301 10.51 21.32 -12.29
N ASP A 302 9.98 21.61 -11.10
CA ASP A 302 10.74 21.99 -9.91
C ASP A 302 11.21 20.78 -9.07
N ARG A 303 11.09 19.54 -9.58
CA ARG A 303 11.48 18.34 -8.82
C ARG A 303 12.92 18.41 -8.30
N ALA A 304 13.86 18.93 -9.09
CA ALA A 304 15.25 19.08 -8.66
C ALA A 304 15.36 20.00 -7.45
N ARG A 305 14.59 21.10 -7.43
CA ARG A 305 14.50 22.03 -6.28
C ARG A 305 13.89 21.32 -5.07
N MET A 306 12.84 20.53 -5.23
CA MET A 306 12.25 19.74 -4.14
C MET A 306 13.29 18.79 -3.50
N VAL A 307 14.10 18.11 -4.30
CA VAL A 307 15.17 17.23 -3.80
C VAL A 307 16.22 18.03 -3.04
N GLU A 308 16.64 19.19 -3.56
CA GLU A 308 17.62 20.03 -2.93
C GLU A 308 17.12 20.64 -1.60
N GLU A 309 15.94 21.26 -1.62
CA GLU A 309 15.39 21.97 -0.47
C GLU A 309 14.91 21.01 0.63
N PHE A 310 14.28 19.90 0.26
CA PHE A 310 13.71 18.96 1.21
C PHE A 310 14.62 17.76 1.46
N THR A 311 14.89 16.92 0.46
CA THR A 311 15.47 15.60 0.70
C THR A 311 16.88 15.65 1.26
N ARG A 312 17.72 16.58 0.80
CA ARG A 312 19.10 16.74 1.28
C ARG A 312 19.18 17.27 2.72
N HIS A 313 18.17 18.00 3.15
CA HIS A 313 18.08 18.57 4.49
C HIS A 313 17.08 17.86 5.39
N ASN A 314 16.48 16.78 4.90
CA ASN A 314 15.42 16.06 5.59
C ASN A 314 15.93 15.34 6.84
N LYS A 315 15.44 15.78 7.98
CA LYS A 315 15.68 15.19 9.31
C LYS A 315 14.44 14.45 9.83
N CYS A 316 13.41 14.27 9.00
CA CYS A 316 12.16 13.64 9.40
C CYS A 316 12.39 12.16 9.73
N ASP A 317 11.92 11.75 10.91
CA ASP A 317 12.01 10.40 11.45
C ASP A 317 10.68 9.90 12.05
N GLU A 318 9.60 10.70 11.96
CA GLU A 318 8.34 10.52 12.68
C GLU A 318 7.36 9.54 12.04
N CYS A 319 7.75 8.80 11.03
CA CYS A 319 6.87 7.84 10.39
C CYS A 319 7.61 6.63 9.82
N TYR A 320 6.89 5.52 9.67
CA TYR A 320 7.34 4.34 8.92
C TYR A 320 6.18 3.75 8.11
N VAL A 321 5.51 4.64 7.36
CA VAL A 321 4.35 4.27 6.53
C VAL A 321 4.74 3.37 5.36
N SER A 322 3.76 2.69 4.79
CA SER A 322 3.91 1.64 3.78
C SER A 322 4.87 2.03 2.63
N ILE A 323 4.64 3.15 1.94
CA ILE A 323 5.50 3.58 0.81
C ILE A 323 6.97 3.75 1.23
N ARG A 324 7.23 4.23 2.45
CA ARG A 324 8.57 4.38 3.00
C ARG A 324 9.18 3.04 3.36
N SER A 325 8.44 2.17 4.02
CA SER A 325 8.93 0.91 4.59
C SER A 325 9.52 -0.05 3.54
N TYR A 326 9.00 0.00 2.31
CA TYR A 326 9.54 -0.78 1.20
C TYR A 326 10.83 -0.22 0.62
N LEU A 327 11.09 1.09 0.78
CA LEU A 327 12.18 1.81 0.11
C LEU A 327 13.28 2.28 1.07
N ASP A 328 13.08 2.16 2.37
CA ASP A 328 14.08 2.54 3.39
C ASP A 328 15.11 1.41 3.58
N LYS A 329 15.77 1.10 2.49
CA LYS A 329 16.74 0.00 2.35
C LYS A 329 17.93 0.47 1.53
N THR A 330 19.06 -0.18 1.71
CA THR A 330 20.19 -0.01 0.78
C THR A 330 19.87 -0.68 -0.56
N PHE A 331 20.52 -0.26 -1.64
CA PHE A 331 20.29 -0.86 -2.96
C PHE A 331 20.57 -2.37 -2.99
N PRO A 332 21.66 -2.89 -2.39
CA PRO A 332 21.88 -4.34 -2.32
C PRO A 332 20.78 -5.09 -1.56
N GLN A 333 20.24 -4.53 -0.46
CA GLN A 333 19.13 -5.12 0.28
C GLN A 333 17.86 -5.17 -0.57
N LEU A 334 17.51 -4.04 -1.21
CA LEU A 334 16.35 -3.96 -2.09
C LEU A 334 16.45 -5.00 -3.22
N LEU A 335 17.62 -5.11 -3.86
CA LEU A 335 17.85 -6.06 -4.93
C LEU A 335 17.80 -7.50 -4.44
N SER A 336 18.45 -7.83 -3.32
CA SER A 336 18.51 -9.18 -2.79
C SER A 336 17.15 -9.69 -2.32
N GLU A 337 16.33 -8.85 -1.72
CA GLU A 337 14.98 -9.23 -1.30
C GLU A 337 14.07 -9.48 -2.50
N ASN A 338 14.08 -8.59 -3.51
CA ASN A 338 13.31 -8.82 -4.73
C ASN A 338 13.75 -10.10 -5.48
N VAL A 339 15.06 -10.40 -5.51
CA VAL A 339 15.58 -11.64 -6.13
C VAL A 339 15.16 -12.87 -5.31
N ARG A 340 15.21 -12.82 -3.98
CA ARG A 340 14.78 -13.94 -3.12
C ARG A 340 13.29 -14.23 -3.29
N GLU A 341 12.44 -13.21 -3.30
CA GLU A 341 11.01 -13.38 -3.52
C GLU A 341 10.73 -13.99 -4.90
N PHE A 342 11.45 -13.53 -5.93
CA PHE A 342 11.37 -14.12 -7.26
C PHE A 342 11.79 -15.59 -7.30
N LEU A 343 12.87 -15.97 -6.59
CA LEU A 343 13.37 -17.36 -6.54
C LEU A 343 12.43 -18.25 -5.69
N ALA A 344 11.88 -17.75 -4.60
CA ALA A 344 10.93 -18.48 -3.76
C ALA A 344 9.64 -18.85 -4.52
N VAL A 345 9.23 -18.03 -5.49
CA VAL A 345 8.11 -18.32 -6.38
C VAL A 345 8.43 -19.42 -7.43
N LYS A 346 9.72 -19.62 -7.78
CA LYS A 346 10.14 -20.65 -8.75
C LYS A 346 10.35 -22.05 -8.15
N GLY A 347 10.51 -22.15 -6.86
CA GLY A 347 10.83 -23.42 -6.16
C GLY A 347 9.60 -24.28 -5.80
N ARG A 348 8.40 -23.94 -6.29
CA ARG A 348 7.16 -24.68 -6.03
C ARG A 348 6.47 -25.11 -7.30
#